data_c0a18aa222e3326e92174f1ea6bfc9aa
#
_entry.id   c0a18aa222e3326e92174f1ea6bfc9aa
#
_cell.length_a   1.000
_cell.length_b   1.000
_cell.length_c   1.000
_cell.angle_alpha   90.00
_cell.angle_beta   90.00
_cell.angle_gamma   90.00
#
_symmetry.space_group_name_H-M   'P 1'
#
loop_
_entity.id
_entity.type
_entity.pdbx_description
1 polymer ?
#
loop_
_entity_poly.entity_id
_entity_poly.type
_entity_poly.pdbx_seq_one_letter_code
_entity_poly.pdbx_strand_id
1 'polypeptide(L)'
;MRKILLCFMAVVVTTMFFSCRQGDAKCHIQGVVKGEQFEGKRVFLVPFSGSKTAETVDSVEIKDGRFAFETDIMQMYKILIDFRFRVGVQPLLVVGEPGTIHVTIDTVSHAVGTPQNDSLEKWKVRTEIHNRELGKMRRYIFDLQERGDTIQAMYIQQRADSFHLVYKNYSRRLADNMKEGVFHEFLKEQFPLTYKRKYPDGRVVTMNADTNEEIPE
;
A
#
# COMPACT_ATOMS: atom_id res chain seq x y z
N MET A 1 -4.66 43.33 -44.59
CA MET A 1 -3.47 42.51 -44.31
C MET A 1 -3.06 42.51 -42.83
N ARG A 2 -3.04 43.64 -42.13
CA ARG A 2 -2.64 43.72 -40.68
C ARG A 2 -3.54 42.94 -39.74
N LYS A 3 -4.86 42.84 -40.00
CA LYS A 3 -5.84 42.08 -39.18
C LYS A 3 -5.77 40.56 -39.37
N ILE A 4 -5.36 40.10 -40.58
CA ILE A 4 -5.19 38.68 -40.88
C ILE A 4 -3.90 38.15 -40.22
N LEU A 5 -2.86 38.98 -40.16
CA LEU A 5 -1.60 38.63 -39.48
C LEU A 5 -1.77 38.47 -37.96
N LEU A 6 -2.62 39.30 -37.34
CA LEU A 6 -2.95 39.19 -35.91
C LEU A 6 -3.76 37.94 -35.56
N CYS A 7 -4.69 37.52 -36.46
CA CYS A 7 -5.42 36.26 -36.25
C CYS A 7 -4.52 35.04 -36.39
N PHE A 8 -3.56 35.04 -37.30
CA PHE A 8 -2.59 33.95 -37.44
C PHE A 8 -1.64 33.85 -36.26
N MET A 9 -1.25 34.98 -35.69
CA MET A 9 -0.41 34.99 -34.48
C MET A 9 -1.15 34.49 -33.22
N ALA A 10 -2.44 34.80 -33.11
CA ALA A 10 -3.28 34.30 -32.00
C ALA A 10 -3.52 32.78 -32.07
N VAL A 11 -3.68 32.20 -33.27
CA VAL A 11 -3.85 30.74 -33.44
C VAL A 11 -2.56 29.98 -33.15
N VAL A 12 -1.39 30.52 -33.49
CA VAL A 12 -0.09 29.87 -33.18
C VAL A 12 0.21 29.88 -31.67
N VAL A 13 -0.21 30.93 -30.94
CA VAL A 13 0.01 31.00 -29.50
C VAL A 13 -0.92 30.05 -28.73
N THR A 14 -2.15 29.81 -29.22
CA THR A 14 -3.07 28.87 -28.59
C THR A 14 -2.71 27.40 -28.79
N THR A 15 -2.00 27.06 -29.86
CA THR A 15 -1.55 25.67 -30.10
C THR A 15 -0.35 25.26 -29.24
N MET A 16 0.40 26.21 -28.68
CA MET A 16 1.55 25.88 -27.81
C MET A 16 1.16 25.45 -26.38
N PHE A 17 -0.10 25.65 -25.98
CA PHE A 17 -0.55 25.22 -24.62
C PHE A 17 -1.15 23.81 -24.58
N PHE A 18 -1.37 23.15 -25.72
CA PHE A 18 -1.75 21.74 -25.80
C PHE A 18 -0.53 20.84 -26.06
N SER A 19 0.62 21.14 -25.47
CA SER A 19 1.60 20.08 -25.24
C SER A 19 0.99 19.18 -24.19
N CYS A 20 0.30 18.11 -24.63
CA CYS A 20 0.04 16.96 -23.80
C CYS A 20 1.36 16.61 -23.14
N ARG A 21 1.51 16.91 -21.87
CA ARG A 21 2.53 16.24 -21.04
C ARG A 21 2.16 14.77 -21.12
N GLN A 22 2.80 14.06 -22.04
CA GLN A 22 2.91 12.63 -21.97
C GLN A 22 3.52 12.40 -20.60
N GLY A 23 2.70 11.97 -19.65
CA GLY A 23 3.12 11.79 -18.26
C GLY A 23 4.36 10.92 -18.29
N ASP A 24 5.39 11.36 -17.60
CA ASP A 24 6.61 10.59 -17.44
C ASP A 24 6.19 9.18 -16.98
N ALA A 25 6.50 8.16 -17.77
CA ALA A 25 6.10 6.79 -17.47
C ALA A 25 6.84 6.23 -16.23
N LYS A 26 7.78 7.03 -15.67
CA LYS A 26 8.60 6.67 -14.52
C LYS A 26 7.96 7.07 -13.20
N CYS A 27 8.27 6.28 -12.18
CA CYS A 27 7.98 6.56 -10.79
C CYS A 27 9.20 7.26 -10.17
N HIS A 28 9.01 8.46 -9.66
CA HIS A 28 10.02 9.20 -8.91
C HIS A 28 9.64 9.22 -7.43
N ILE A 29 10.51 8.70 -6.57
CA ILE A 29 10.31 8.70 -5.13
C ILE A 29 11.28 9.72 -4.53
N GLN A 30 10.75 10.76 -3.91
CA GLN A 30 11.53 11.80 -3.22
C GLN A 30 11.26 11.72 -1.73
N GLY A 31 12.29 11.42 -0.95
CA GLY A 31 12.17 11.19 0.48
C GLY A 31 12.90 12.20 1.34
N VAL A 32 12.26 12.53 2.47
CA VAL A 32 12.86 13.26 3.59
C VAL A 32 12.85 12.37 4.81
N VAL A 33 13.98 12.27 5.48
CA VAL A 33 14.15 11.49 6.73
C VAL A 33 14.41 12.46 7.86
N LYS A 34 13.59 12.38 8.91
CA LYS A 34 13.80 13.19 10.11
C LYS A 34 14.67 12.45 11.12
N GLY A 35 15.70 13.11 11.59
CA GLY A 35 16.62 12.62 12.60
C GLY A 35 18.06 12.48 12.07
N GLU A 36 19.00 13.16 12.73
CA GLU A 36 20.42 13.19 12.37
C GLU A 36 21.08 11.81 12.42
N GLN A 37 20.54 10.88 13.23
CA GLN A 37 21.03 9.51 13.36
C GLN A 37 20.89 8.68 12.06
N PHE A 38 20.17 9.17 11.06
CA PHE A 38 19.97 8.52 9.77
C PHE A 38 20.92 9.04 8.68
N GLU A 39 21.64 10.13 8.93
CA GLU A 39 22.60 10.69 7.97
C GLU A 39 23.68 9.67 7.60
N GLY A 40 23.97 9.54 6.31
CA GLY A 40 24.93 8.57 5.78
C GLY A 40 24.44 7.11 5.77
N LYS A 41 23.28 6.80 6.32
CA LYS A 41 22.68 5.46 6.25
C LYS A 41 22.09 5.18 4.87
N ARG A 42 21.95 3.89 4.54
CA ARG A 42 21.33 3.48 3.28
C ARG A 42 19.83 3.29 3.46
N VAL A 43 19.09 3.83 2.52
CA VAL A 43 17.67 3.53 2.28
C VAL A 43 17.59 2.50 1.17
N PHE A 44 16.71 1.51 1.34
CA PHE A 44 16.49 0.43 0.39
C PHE A 44 15.06 0.51 -0.15
N LEU A 45 14.92 0.39 -1.46
CA LEU A 45 13.66 0.19 -2.15
C LEU A 45 13.53 -1.30 -2.47
N VAL A 46 12.67 -2.00 -1.74
CA VAL A 46 12.56 -3.46 -1.76
C VAL A 46 11.22 -3.86 -2.34
N PRO A 47 11.14 -4.73 -3.35
CA PRO A 47 9.87 -5.29 -3.82
C PRO A 47 9.08 -5.92 -2.66
N PHE A 48 7.78 -5.67 -2.64
CA PHE A 48 6.89 -6.25 -1.61
C PHE A 48 6.86 -7.77 -1.73
N SER A 49 6.69 -8.27 -2.95
CA SER A 49 6.65 -9.68 -3.32
C SER A 49 7.80 -10.04 -4.28
N GLY A 50 8.02 -11.33 -4.50
CA GLY A 50 9.05 -11.81 -5.40
C GLY A 50 10.44 -11.92 -4.78
N SER A 51 11.43 -12.15 -5.65
CA SER A 51 12.83 -12.35 -5.26
C SER A 51 13.47 -11.04 -4.75
N LYS A 52 14.28 -11.14 -3.72
CA LYS A 52 15.01 -10.00 -3.12
C LYS A 52 16.49 -10.23 -3.32
N THR A 53 16.97 -9.93 -4.51
CA THR A 53 18.37 -10.02 -4.92
C THR A 53 18.98 -8.62 -5.03
N ALA A 54 20.30 -8.55 -5.22
CA ALA A 54 20.98 -7.29 -5.49
C ALA A 54 20.49 -6.58 -6.76
N GLU A 55 19.87 -7.32 -7.68
CA GLU A 55 19.32 -6.79 -8.94
C GLU A 55 17.90 -6.21 -8.76
N THR A 56 17.16 -6.71 -7.76
CA THR A 56 15.76 -6.30 -7.52
C THR A 56 15.59 -5.30 -6.38
N VAL A 57 16.63 -5.12 -5.56
CA VAL A 57 16.67 -4.19 -4.43
C VAL A 57 17.55 -3.01 -4.77
N ASP A 58 16.95 -1.84 -4.92
CA ASP A 58 17.70 -0.61 -5.08
C ASP A 58 18.05 0.01 -3.73
N SER A 59 19.16 0.79 -3.67
CA SER A 59 19.57 1.45 -2.45
C SER A 59 20.35 2.72 -2.70
N VAL A 60 20.06 3.75 -1.91
CA VAL A 60 20.71 5.05 -1.94
C VAL A 60 21.14 5.47 -0.54
N GLU A 61 22.12 6.36 -0.45
CA GLU A 61 22.55 6.97 0.80
C GLU A 61 21.72 8.19 1.13
N ILE A 62 21.39 8.37 2.43
CA ILE A 62 20.75 9.59 2.93
C ILE A 62 21.81 10.69 3.00
N LYS A 63 21.54 11.81 2.33
CA LYS A 63 22.39 13.00 2.29
C LYS A 63 21.55 14.23 2.60
N ASP A 64 21.96 15.01 3.57
CA ASP A 64 21.22 16.19 4.06
C ASP A 64 19.76 15.82 4.43
N GLY A 65 19.56 14.67 5.05
CA GLY A 65 18.26 14.14 5.43
C GLY A 65 17.36 13.78 4.25
N ARG A 66 17.90 13.56 3.03
CA ARG A 66 17.12 13.32 1.81
C ARG A 66 17.60 12.07 1.08
N PHE A 67 16.69 11.48 0.29
CA PHE A 67 17.00 10.40 -0.65
C PHE A 67 16.06 10.47 -1.86
N ALA A 68 16.43 9.84 -2.96
CA ALA A 68 15.57 9.70 -4.13
C ALA A 68 15.78 8.36 -4.81
N PHE A 69 14.69 7.81 -5.38
CA PHE A 69 14.72 6.67 -6.30
C PHE A 69 13.98 7.02 -7.58
N GLU A 70 14.36 6.37 -8.66
CA GLU A 70 13.66 6.37 -9.93
C GLU A 70 13.49 4.92 -10.39
N THR A 71 12.27 4.53 -10.77
CA THR A 71 11.99 3.20 -11.30
C THR A 71 10.91 3.26 -12.38
N ASP A 72 11.01 2.39 -13.37
CA ASP A 72 10.00 2.13 -14.38
C ASP A 72 9.16 0.87 -14.06
N ILE A 73 9.52 0.15 -13.00
CA ILE A 73 8.82 -1.05 -12.56
C ILE A 73 7.65 -0.67 -11.64
N MET A 74 6.43 -0.90 -12.13
CA MET A 74 5.20 -0.59 -11.41
C MET A 74 4.78 -1.78 -10.54
N GLN A 75 5.05 -1.68 -9.23
CA GLN A 75 4.72 -2.71 -8.24
C GLN A 75 4.65 -2.12 -6.83
N MET A 76 4.20 -2.95 -5.86
CA MET A 76 4.31 -2.58 -4.45
C MET A 76 5.76 -2.69 -3.97
N TYR A 77 6.20 -1.67 -3.24
CA TYR A 77 7.52 -1.63 -2.61
C TYR A 77 7.42 -1.42 -1.09
N LYS A 78 8.52 -1.74 -0.42
CA LYS A 78 8.83 -1.34 0.95
C LYS A 78 10.05 -0.44 0.94
N ILE A 79 9.96 0.70 1.61
CA ILE A 79 11.12 1.54 1.90
C ILE A 79 11.62 1.16 3.29
N LEU A 80 12.91 0.83 3.38
CA LEU A 80 13.58 0.41 4.61
C LEU A 80 14.82 1.26 4.81
N ILE A 81 15.08 1.68 6.05
CA ILE A 81 16.38 2.24 6.43
C ILE A 81 17.14 1.17 7.19
N ASP A 82 18.39 0.93 6.77
CA ASP A 82 19.32 -0.04 7.36
C ASP A 82 18.74 -1.45 7.54
N PHE A 83 19.05 -2.33 6.60
CA PHE A 83 18.56 -3.71 6.57
C PHE A 83 18.93 -4.56 7.80
N ARG A 84 19.98 -4.17 8.52
CA ARG A 84 20.57 -4.99 9.60
C ARG A 84 19.94 -4.73 10.97
N PHE A 85 19.38 -3.56 11.16
CA PHE A 85 18.84 -3.16 12.46
C PHE A 85 17.37 -2.75 12.29
N ARG A 86 16.47 -3.52 12.86
CA ARG A 86 15.06 -3.14 13.04
C ARG A 86 14.93 -1.99 14.06
N VAL A 87 15.76 -0.96 13.91
CA VAL A 87 15.80 0.15 14.85
C VAL A 87 14.73 1.16 14.48
N GLY A 88 13.60 1.04 15.12
CA GLY A 88 12.67 2.13 15.36
C GLY A 88 11.79 2.59 14.20
N VAL A 89 12.15 2.32 12.95
CA VAL A 89 11.35 2.73 11.78
C VAL A 89 10.69 1.53 11.13
N GLN A 90 9.37 1.53 11.11
CA GLN A 90 8.59 0.50 10.41
C GLN A 90 8.80 0.61 8.90
N PRO A 91 8.85 -0.53 8.17
CA PRO A 91 8.88 -0.52 6.71
C PRO A 91 7.71 0.29 6.15
N LEU A 92 8.00 1.28 5.32
CA LEU A 92 6.98 2.09 4.67
C LEU A 92 6.56 1.44 3.35
N LEU A 93 5.28 1.09 3.22
CA LEU A 93 4.70 0.65 1.95
C LEU A 93 4.50 1.83 1.01
N VAL A 94 4.88 1.64 -0.26
CA VAL A 94 4.64 2.58 -1.36
C VAL A 94 4.20 1.82 -2.61
N VAL A 95 3.45 2.50 -3.45
CA VAL A 95 3.02 2.00 -4.77
C VAL A 95 3.90 2.61 -5.82
N GLY A 96 4.67 1.81 -6.57
CA GLY A 96 5.34 2.26 -7.78
C GLY A 96 4.29 2.55 -8.85
N GLU A 97 4.06 3.82 -9.15
CA GLU A 97 3.17 4.30 -10.20
C GLU A 97 3.76 5.56 -10.85
N PRO A 98 3.39 5.89 -12.10
CA PRO A 98 3.92 7.07 -12.77
C PRO A 98 3.67 8.36 -11.99
N GLY A 99 4.70 9.23 -11.93
CA GLY A 99 4.64 10.51 -11.23
C GLY A 99 5.60 10.60 -10.06
N THR A 100 5.42 11.62 -9.21
CA THR A 100 6.30 11.88 -8.08
C THR A 100 5.62 11.54 -6.75
N ILE A 101 6.24 10.63 -6.01
CA ILE A 101 5.82 10.23 -4.66
C ILE A 101 6.68 10.98 -3.66
N HIS A 102 6.04 11.71 -2.75
CA HIS A 102 6.70 12.39 -1.64
C HIS A 102 6.65 11.53 -0.39
N VAL A 103 7.82 11.13 0.06
CA VAL A 103 8.00 10.27 1.23
C VAL A 103 8.54 11.09 2.40
N THR A 104 7.90 10.95 3.56
CA THR A 104 8.44 11.45 4.83
C THR A 104 8.64 10.27 5.77
N ILE A 105 9.88 10.07 6.22
CA ILE A 105 10.22 9.06 7.22
C ILE A 105 10.42 9.75 8.55
N ASP A 106 9.56 9.39 9.50
CA ASP A 106 9.53 9.91 10.87
C ASP A 106 8.94 8.82 11.78
N THR A 107 8.56 9.17 13.00
CA THR A 107 7.82 8.31 13.95
C THR A 107 6.55 7.71 13.30
N VAL A 108 5.86 8.51 12.48
CA VAL A 108 4.79 8.06 11.58
C VAL A 108 5.20 8.43 10.15
N SER A 109 5.51 7.42 9.34
CA SER A 109 6.00 7.63 7.99
C SER A 109 4.86 7.65 6.97
N HIS A 110 4.97 8.54 5.97
CA HIS A 110 3.94 8.81 4.96
C HIS A 110 4.51 8.78 3.54
N ALA A 111 3.66 8.39 2.58
CA ALA A 111 3.96 8.42 1.16
C ALA A 111 2.73 8.92 0.39
N VAL A 112 2.82 10.08 -0.24
CA VAL A 112 1.70 10.78 -0.91
C VAL A 112 2.14 11.41 -2.23
N GLY A 113 1.20 11.94 -3.00
CA GLY A 113 1.47 12.74 -4.20
C GLY A 113 1.10 12.05 -5.51
N THR A 114 0.63 10.79 -5.43
CA THR A 114 0.06 10.07 -6.58
C THR A 114 -1.22 9.36 -6.15
N PRO A 115 -2.19 9.12 -7.05
CA PRO A 115 -3.53 8.65 -6.68
C PRO A 115 -3.55 7.35 -5.88
N GLN A 116 -2.71 6.36 -6.26
CA GLN A 116 -2.68 5.08 -5.54
C GLN A 116 -1.97 5.20 -4.20
N ASN A 117 -0.92 6.03 -4.08
CA ASN A 117 -0.25 6.28 -2.80
C ASN A 117 -1.14 7.06 -1.83
N ASP A 118 -1.92 8.04 -2.31
CA ASP A 118 -2.90 8.76 -1.48
C ASP A 118 -4.02 7.82 -0.97
N SER A 119 -4.40 6.83 -1.79
CA SER A 119 -5.36 5.80 -1.41
C SER A 119 -4.75 4.79 -0.43
N LEU A 120 -3.50 4.39 -0.65
CA LEU A 120 -2.73 3.54 0.25
C LEU A 120 -2.57 4.19 1.63
N GLU A 121 -2.30 5.51 1.69
CA GLU A 121 -2.16 6.23 2.95
C GLU A 121 -3.45 6.18 3.78
N LYS A 122 -4.59 6.43 3.16
CA LYS A 122 -5.91 6.33 3.81
C LYS A 122 -6.18 4.90 4.29
N TRP A 123 -5.82 3.89 3.49
CA TRP A 123 -5.98 2.49 3.84
C TRP A 123 -5.06 2.09 5.02
N LYS A 124 -3.80 2.57 5.07
CA LYS A 124 -2.87 2.33 6.20
C LYS A 124 -3.44 2.85 7.51
N VAL A 125 -3.94 4.09 7.53
CA VAL A 125 -4.58 4.66 8.73
C VAL A 125 -5.75 3.80 9.21
N ARG A 126 -6.61 3.35 8.28
CA ARG A 126 -7.73 2.48 8.61
C ARG A 126 -7.28 1.12 9.11
N THR A 127 -6.24 0.57 8.51
CA THR A 127 -5.62 -0.71 8.91
C THR A 127 -5.03 -0.65 10.32
N GLU A 128 -4.35 0.44 10.65
CA GLU A 128 -3.78 0.65 11.99
C GLU A 128 -4.87 0.70 13.06
N ILE A 129 -5.93 1.48 12.82
CA ILE A 129 -7.09 1.55 13.72
C ILE A 129 -7.70 0.15 13.89
N HIS A 130 -7.92 -0.56 12.78
CA HIS A 130 -8.47 -1.92 12.79
C HIS A 130 -7.61 -2.87 13.62
N ASN A 131 -6.30 -2.91 13.35
CA ASN A 131 -5.38 -3.83 14.03
C ASN A 131 -5.29 -3.54 15.53
N ARG A 132 -5.29 -2.26 15.91
CA ARG A 132 -5.29 -1.84 17.31
C ARG A 132 -6.55 -2.30 18.05
N GLU A 133 -7.72 -2.07 17.49
CA GLU A 133 -9.00 -2.44 18.12
C GLU A 133 -9.18 -3.97 18.14
N LEU A 134 -8.87 -4.65 17.04
CA LEU A 134 -8.91 -6.11 17.00
C LEU A 134 -7.92 -6.73 18.01
N GLY A 135 -6.74 -6.14 18.16
CA GLY A 135 -5.76 -6.56 19.17
C GLY A 135 -6.26 -6.43 20.60
N LYS A 136 -7.03 -5.37 20.91
CA LYS A 136 -7.70 -5.23 22.24
C LYS A 136 -8.73 -6.34 22.46
N MET A 137 -9.59 -6.61 21.46
CA MET A 137 -10.59 -7.67 21.55
C MET A 137 -9.94 -9.03 21.76
N ARG A 138 -8.88 -9.36 21.01
CA ARG A 138 -8.16 -10.64 21.15
C ARG A 138 -7.54 -10.82 22.54
N ARG A 139 -6.94 -9.78 23.11
CA ARG A 139 -6.42 -9.84 24.49
C ARG A 139 -7.54 -10.08 25.49
N TYR A 140 -8.67 -9.38 25.34
CA TYR A 140 -9.82 -9.55 26.23
C TYR A 140 -10.44 -10.95 26.11
N ILE A 141 -10.53 -11.54 24.91
CA ILE A 141 -10.94 -12.93 24.71
C ILE A 141 -10.01 -13.88 25.46
N PHE A 142 -8.70 -13.68 25.35
CA PHE A 142 -7.72 -14.49 26.06
C PHE A 142 -7.92 -14.42 27.58
N ASP A 143 -8.09 -13.23 28.14
CA ASP A 143 -8.33 -13.02 29.59
C ASP A 143 -9.62 -13.69 30.06
N LEU A 144 -10.69 -13.69 29.26
CA LEU A 144 -11.95 -14.37 29.57
C LEU A 144 -11.78 -15.89 29.55
N GLN A 145 -11.05 -16.43 28.59
CA GLN A 145 -10.75 -17.85 28.48
C GLN A 145 -9.94 -18.36 29.71
N GLU A 146 -8.92 -17.60 30.12
CA GLU A 146 -8.14 -17.90 31.34
C GLU A 146 -8.98 -17.93 32.61
N ARG A 147 -10.05 -17.13 32.67
CA ARG A 147 -11.02 -17.11 33.82
C ARG A 147 -12.11 -18.16 33.69
N GLY A 148 -12.16 -18.92 32.58
CA GLY A 148 -13.21 -19.92 32.32
C GLY A 148 -14.55 -19.32 31.84
N ASP A 149 -14.61 -18.02 31.53
CA ASP A 149 -15.81 -17.36 31.02
C ASP A 149 -15.94 -17.57 29.49
N THR A 150 -16.23 -18.79 29.12
CA THR A 150 -16.31 -19.24 27.72
C THR A 150 -17.47 -18.57 26.94
N ILE A 151 -18.59 -18.28 27.60
CA ILE A 151 -19.76 -17.67 26.98
C ILE A 151 -19.44 -16.25 26.55
N GLN A 152 -18.87 -15.46 27.47
CA GLN A 152 -18.49 -14.09 27.15
C GLN A 152 -17.36 -14.05 26.11
N ALA A 153 -16.41 -14.98 26.20
CA ALA A 153 -15.34 -15.10 25.18
C ALA A 153 -15.92 -15.35 23.78
N MET A 154 -16.89 -16.24 23.62
CA MET A 154 -17.58 -16.49 22.36
C MET A 154 -18.32 -15.25 21.84
N TYR A 155 -19.01 -14.52 22.71
CA TYR A 155 -19.70 -13.28 22.31
C TYR A 155 -18.72 -12.22 21.80
N ILE A 156 -17.58 -12.02 22.49
CA ILE A 156 -16.56 -11.07 22.03
C ILE A 156 -15.88 -11.56 20.74
N GLN A 157 -15.69 -12.88 20.57
CA GLN A 157 -15.15 -13.45 19.34
C GLN A 157 -16.06 -13.14 18.16
N GLN A 158 -17.37 -13.33 18.25
CA GLN A 158 -18.32 -12.99 17.18
C GLN A 158 -18.27 -11.50 16.80
N ARG A 159 -18.12 -10.63 17.83
CA ARG A 159 -17.93 -9.18 17.57
C ARG A 159 -16.62 -8.90 16.86
N ALA A 160 -15.52 -9.56 17.22
CA ALA A 160 -14.23 -9.41 16.58
C ALA A 160 -14.27 -9.88 15.11
N ASP A 161 -14.94 -10.99 14.84
CA ASP A 161 -15.13 -11.53 13.48
C ASP A 161 -15.96 -10.56 12.61
N SER A 162 -17.06 -10.05 13.16
CA SER A 162 -17.90 -9.04 12.50
C SER A 162 -17.12 -7.75 12.21
N PHE A 163 -16.32 -7.29 13.18
CA PHE A 163 -15.47 -6.11 13.02
C PHE A 163 -14.40 -6.32 11.95
N HIS A 164 -13.80 -7.51 11.90
CA HIS A 164 -12.83 -7.88 10.87
C HIS A 164 -13.49 -7.95 9.48
N LEU A 165 -14.68 -8.50 9.35
CA LEU A 165 -15.43 -8.56 8.10
C LEU A 165 -15.75 -7.16 7.55
N VAL A 166 -16.11 -6.21 8.41
CA VAL A 166 -16.31 -4.81 8.00
C VAL A 166 -15.04 -4.21 7.40
N TYR A 167 -13.88 -4.50 7.98
CA TYR A 167 -12.59 -4.06 7.45
C TYR A 167 -12.24 -4.73 6.10
N LYS A 168 -12.46 -6.05 5.95
CA LYS A 168 -12.27 -6.76 4.69
C LYS A 168 -13.14 -6.14 3.58
N ASN A 169 -14.42 -5.90 3.87
CA ASN A 169 -15.36 -5.29 2.93
C ASN A 169 -15.00 -3.84 2.59
N TYR A 170 -14.44 -3.07 3.53
CA TYR A 170 -13.88 -1.76 3.23
C TYR A 170 -12.72 -1.85 2.23
N SER A 171 -11.77 -2.77 2.45
CA SER A 171 -10.61 -2.94 1.59
C SER A 171 -11.01 -3.41 0.18
N ARG A 172 -11.97 -4.32 0.07
CA ARG A 172 -12.54 -4.77 -1.21
C ARG A 172 -13.21 -3.63 -1.98
N ARG A 173 -14.07 -2.85 -1.32
CA ARG A 173 -14.71 -1.68 -1.94
C ARG A 173 -13.71 -0.62 -2.37
N LEU A 174 -12.63 -0.45 -1.63
CA LEU A 174 -11.55 0.45 -2.04
C LEU A 174 -10.91 -0.03 -3.34
N ALA A 175 -10.61 -1.33 -3.46
CA ALA A 175 -10.12 -1.92 -4.71
C ALA A 175 -11.11 -1.70 -5.87
N ASP A 176 -12.39 -2.03 -5.67
CA ASP A 176 -13.41 -1.88 -6.71
C ASP A 176 -13.57 -0.43 -7.19
N ASN A 177 -13.45 0.55 -6.28
CA ASN A 177 -13.50 1.97 -6.63
C ASN A 177 -12.29 2.44 -7.45
N MET A 178 -11.13 1.82 -7.26
CA MET A 178 -9.91 2.14 -8.02
C MET A 178 -9.95 1.55 -9.44
N LYS A 179 -10.73 0.50 -9.69
CA LYS A 179 -10.90 -0.24 -10.93
C LYS A 179 -9.67 -0.99 -11.42
N GLU A 180 -8.49 -0.36 -11.39
CA GLU A 180 -7.22 -0.92 -11.90
C GLU A 180 -6.03 -0.32 -11.15
N GLY A 181 -4.84 -0.89 -11.36
CA GLY A 181 -3.57 -0.41 -10.82
C GLY A 181 -2.94 -1.37 -9.82
N VAL A 182 -1.70 -1.08 -9.47
CA VAL A 182 -0.88 -1.93 -8.58
C VAL A 182 -1.52 -2.11 -7.21
N PHE A 183 -2.06 -1.04 -6.62
CA PHE A 183 -2.69 -1.11 -5.30
C PHE A 183 -4.06 -1.80 -5.37
N HIS A 184 -4.80 -1.67 -6.48
CA HIS A 184 -6.02 -2.45 -6.73
C HIS A 184 -5.72 -3.96 -6.70
N GLU A 185 -4.74 -4.42 -7.47
CA GLU A 185 -4.36 -5.84 -7.52
C GLU A 185 -3.88 -6.34 -6.16
N PHE A 186 -3.04 -5.54 -5.47
CA PHE A 186 -2.61 -5.85 -4.11
C PHE A 186 -3.79 -6.07 -3.16
N LEU A 187 -4.79 -5.19 -3.16
CA LEU A 187 -5.96 -5.34 -2.28
C LEU A 187 -6.81 -6.56 -2.65
N LYS A 188 -6.98 -6.86 -3.94
CA LYS A 188 -7.71 -8.05 -4.39
C LYS A 188 -7.01 -9.35 -3.97
N GLU A 189 -5.70 -9.39 -4.06
CA GLU A 189 -4.89 -10.51 -3.61
C GLU A 189 -4.95 -10.69 -2.07
N GLN A 190 -4.89 -9.59 -1.31
CA GLN A 190 -4.92 -9.65 0.16
C GLN A 190 -6.32 -9.92 0.72
N PHE A 191 -7.38 -9.55 0.01
CA PHE A 191 -8.77 -9.67 0.47
C PHE A 191 -9.67 -10.38 -0.55
N PRO A 192 -9.32 -11.63 -0.97
CA PRO A 192 -10.11 -12.36 -1.95
C PRO A 192 -11.50 -12.69 -1.38
N LEU A 193 -12.49 -12.81 -2.27
CA LEU A 193 -13.82 -13.33 -1.91
C LEU A 193 -13.82 -14.85 -1.79
N THR A 194 -12.97 -15.50 -2.57
CA THR A 194 -12.85 -16.96 -2.62
C THR A 194 -11.40 -17.37 -2.65
N TYR A 195 -11.13 -18.60 -2.21
CA TYR A 195 -9.81 -19.23 -2.36
C TYR A 195 -9.97 -20.72 -2.68
N LYS A 196 -8.92 -21.33 -3.27
CA LYS A 196 -8.89 -22.77 -3.55
C LYS A 196 -8.24 -23.52 -2.39
N ARG A 197 -8.93 -24.55 -1.87
CA ARG A 197 -8.40 -25.49 -0.88
C ARG A 197 -8.14 -26.82 -1.55
N LYS A 198 -6.92 -27.33 -1.41
CA LYS A 198 -6.56 -28.70 -1.82
C LYS A 198 -6.61 -29.62 -0.61
N TYR A 199 -7.38 -30.69 -0.71
CA TYR A 199 -7.48 -31.73 0.30
C TYR A 199 -6.42 -32.82 0.10
N PRO A 200 -6.12 -33.66 1.13
CA PRO A 200 -5.13 -34.73 1.03
C PRO A 200 -5.45 -35.78 -0.03
N ASP A 201 -6.73 -35.97 -0.39
CA ASP A 201 -7.21 -36.86 -1.44
C ASP A 201 -7.02 -36.31 -2.87
N GLY A 202 -6.43 -35.10 -2.98
CA GLY A 202 -6.17 -34.41 -4.25
C GLY A 202 -7.33 -33.55 -4.74
N ARG A 203 -8.50 -33.59 -4.13
CA ARG A 203 -9.67 -32.77 -4.48
C ARG A 203 -9.35 -31.30 -4.22
N VAL A 204 -9.72 -30.44 -5.17
CA VAL A 204 -9.60 -28.99 -5.08
C VAL A 204 -10.99 -28.38 -5.10
N VAL A 205 -11.34 -27.64 -4.08
CA VAL A 205 -12.65 -26.97 -3.94
C VAL A 205 -12.49 -25.48 -3.82
N THR A 206 -13.51 -24.73 -4.24
CA THR A 206 -13.58 -23.29 -4.05
C THR A 206 -14.26 -22.99 -2.71
N MET A 207 -13.59 -22.24 -1.87
CA MET A 207 -14.06 -21.85 -0.54
C MET A 207 -14.45 -20.38 -0.51
N ASN A 208 -15.51 -20.05 0.21
CA ASN A 208 -15.79 -18.67 0.57
C ASN A 208 -14.75 -18.17 1.60
N ALA A 209 -14.09 -17.05 1.31
CA ALA A 209 -13.01 -16.54 2.15
C ALA A 209 -13.50 -15.89 3.47
N ASP A 210 -14.80 -15.68 3.62
CA ASP A 210 -15.39 -15.05 4.82
C ASP A 210 -16.02 -16.08 5.75
N THR A 211 -16.70 -17.11 5.19
CA THR A 211 -17.39 -18.15 5.98
C THR A 211 -16.60 -19.46 6.08
N ASN A 212 -15.56 -19.65 5.25
CA ASN A 212 -14.85 -20.92 5.10
C ASN A 212 -15.74 -22.11 4.65
N GLU A 213 -16.86 -21.81 4.03
CA GLU A 213 -17.76 -22.81 3.47
C GLU A 213 -17.37 -23.14 2.03
N GLU A 214 -17.59 -24.38 1.62
CA GLU A 214 -17.42 -24.81 0.22
C GLU A 214 -18.51 -24.17 -0.64
N ILE A 215 -18.12 -23.57 -1.77
CA ILE A 215 -19.03 -23.02 -2.76
C ILE A 215 -19.31 -24.14 -3.77
N PRO A 216 -20.56 -24.60 -3.89
CA PRO A 216 -20.93 -25.59 -4.91
C PRO A 216 -20.61 -25.05 -6.32
N GLU A 217 -20.15 -25.95 -7.20
CA GLU A 217 -19.95 -25.63 -8.61
C GLU A 217 -21.27 -25.39 -9.37
#